data_57214c1753b02ce621d238be28f5c621
#
_entry.id   57214c1753b02ce621d238be28f5c621
#
_cell.length_a   1.000
_cell.length_b   1.000
_cell.length_c   1.000
_cell.angle_alpha   90.00
_cell.angle_beta   90.00
_cell.angle_gamma   90.00
#
_symmetry.space_group_name_H-M   'P 1'
#
loop_
_entity.id
_entity.type
_entity.pdbx_description
1 polymer ?
#
loop_
_entity_poly.entity_id
_entity_poly.type
_entity_poly.pdbx_seq_one_letter_code
_entity_poly.pdbx_strand_id
1 'polypeptide(L)' 'MLQGRVLSVGDGRLLPDGVRAPHQVNEGDRVLFGQYTGIEVIVDNEPLLIMNEDEILAVLD' A
#
# COMPACT_ATOMS: atom_id res chain seq x y z
N MET A 1 -13.07 -8.49 4.01
CA MET A 1 -11.65 -8.26 3.71
C MET A 1 -11.44 -8.29 2.20
N LEU A 2 -10.72 -7.34 1.69
CA LEU A 2 -10.50 -7.20 0.26
C LEU A 2 -9.08 -7.61 -0.11
N GLN A 3 -8.90 -7.95 -1.37
CA GLN A 3 -7.60 -8.34 -1.93
C GLN A 3 -7.25 -7.38 -3.05
N GLY A 4 -5.98 -7.00 -3.12
CA GLY A 4 -5.50 -6.14 -4.19
C GLY A 4 -4.07 -6.43 -4.53
N ARG A 5 -3.57 -5.73 -5.54
CA ARG A 5 -2.17 -5.83 -5.96
C ARG A 5 -1.51 -4.47 -5.76
N VAL A 6 -0.31 -4.48 -5.20
CA VAL A 6 0.48 -3.26 -5.02
C VAL A 6 1.04 -2.84 -6.37
N LEU A 7 0.67 -1.65 -6.83
CA LEU A 7 1.14 -1.09 -8.09
C LEU A 7 2.36 -0.20 -7.90
N SER A 8 2.40 0.54 -6.79
CA SER A 8 3.49 1.47 -6.51
C SER A 8 3.57 1.70 -5.01
N VAL A 9 4.75 2.00 -4.54
CA VAL A 9 4.98 2.33 -3.13
C VAL A 9 5.68 3.68 -3.05
N GLY A 10 5.43 4.41 -1.95
CA GLY A 10 6.11 5.67 -1.68
C GLY A 10 7.55 5.44 -1.20
N ASP A 11 8.17 6.52 -0.71
CA ASP A 11 9.59 6.48 -0.30
C ASP A 11 9.83 5.82 1.06
N GLY A 12 8.76 5.51 1.78
CA GLY A 12 8.86 5.01 3.13
C GLY A 12 8.83 6.13 4.16
N ARG A 13 8.58 5.75 5.42
CA ARG A 13 8.51 6.72 6.51
C ARG A 13 9.89 7.25 6.86
N LEU A 14 10.02 8.56 7.01
CA LEU A 14 11.26 9.18 7.45
C LEU A 14 11.46 8.95 8.94
N LEU A 15 12.58 8.33 9.30
CA LEU A 15 12.93 8.06 10.68
C LEU A 15 13.67 9.26 11.29
N PRO A 16 13.76 9.35 12.64
CA PRO A 16 14.42 10.49 13.29
C PRO A 16 15.88 10.71 12.88
N ASP A 17 16.57 9.66 12.45
CA ASP A 17 17.98 9.73 12.03
C ASP A 17 18.13 10.14 10.55
N GLY A 18 17.02 10.45 9.87
CA GLY A 18 17.05 10.83 8.47
C GLY A 18 17.02 9.67 7.49
N VAL A 19 16.94 8.44 7.97
CA VAL A 19 16.87 7.25 7.14
C VAL A 19 15.40 6.90 6.89
N ARG A 20 15.09 6.42 5.68
CA ARG A 20 13.74 5.94 5.36
C ARG A 20 13.54 4.53 5.88
N ALA A 21 12.38 4.28 6.50
CA ALA A 21 12.04 2.93 6.94
C ALA A 21 11.85 2.03 5.72
N PRO A 22 12.36 0.79 5.73
CA PRO A 22 12.13 -0.13 4.62
C PRO A 22 10.66 -0.53 4.55
N HIS A 23 10.18 -0.75 3.33
CA HIS A 23 8.82 -1.23 3.11
C HIS A 23 8.71 -2.70 3.45
N GLN A 24 7.54 -3.08 3.95
CA GLN A 24 7.19 -4.49 4.16
C GLN A 24 6.44 -5.06 2.96
N VAL A 25 6.00 -4.21 2.04
CA VAL A 25 5.34 -4.63 0.82
C VAL A 25 6.14 -4.13 -0.37
N ASN A 26 6.04 -4.84 -1.49
CA ASN A 26 6.75 -4.51 -2.73
C ASN A 26 5.75 -4.43 -3.87
N GLU A 27 6.14 -3.71 -4.92
CA GLU A 27 5.34 -3.66 -6.15
C GLU A 27 5.12 -5.07 -6.67
N GLY A 28 3.90 -5.35 -7.06
CA GLY A 28 3.50 -6.66 -7.56
C GLY A 28 2.96 -7.61 -6.51
N ASP A 29 3.14 -7.31 -5.22
CA ASP A 29 2.63 -8.18 -4.15
C ASP A 29 1.10 -8.17 -4.16
N ARG A 30 0.52 -9.32 -3.83
CA ARG A 30 -0.91 -9.40 -3.53
C ARG A 30 -1.08 -9.21 -2.03
N VAL A 31 -2.05 -8.39 -1.66
CA VAL A 31 -2.24 -7.98 -0.26
C VAL A 31 -3.70 -8.08 0.13
N LEU A 32 -3.93 -8.22 1.43
CA LEU A 32 -5.26 -8.16 2.02
C LEU A 32 -5.38 -6.88 2.84
N PHE A 33 -6.54 -6.26 2.76
CA PHE A 33 -6.82 -5.03 3.51
C PHE A 33 -8.30 -4.96 3.86
N GLY A 34 -8.63 -4.05 4.77
CA GLY A 34 -10.00 -3.90 5.24
C GLY A 34 -10.91 -3.25 4.22
N GLN A 35 -12.20 -3.52 4.34
CA GLN A 35 -13.24 -3.09 3.40
C GLN A 35 -13.34 -1.57 3.26
N TYR A 36 -13.03 -0.83 4.33
CA TYR A 36 -13.14 0.63 4.34
C TYR A 36 -11.79 1.32 4.38
N THR A 37 -10.76 0.62 3.90
CA THR A 37 -9.39 1.11 3.94
C THR A 37 -9.08 1.93 2.71
N GLY A 38 -8.35 3.02 2.91
CA GLY A 38 -7.79 3.79 1.80
C GLY A 38 -8.73 4.79 1.19
N ILE A 39 -8.19 5.52 0.22
CA ILE A 39 -8.91 6.54 -0.53
C ILE A 39 -8.90 6.13 -1.99
N GLU A 40 -10.08 6.10 -2.61
CA GLU A 40 -10.16 5.79 -4.03
C GLU A 40 -9.79 7.01 -4.86
N VAL A 41 -8.93 6.80 -5.85
CA VAL A 41 -8.57 7.81 -6.84
C VAL A 41 -8.71 7.21 -8.23
N ILE A 42 -9.00 8.06 -9.21
CA ILE A 42 -9.11 7.62 -10.61
C ILE A 42 -7.86 8.12 -11.35
N VAL A 43 -7.11 7.20 -11.92
CA VAL A 43 -5.91 7.51 -12.71
C VAL A 43 -6.05 6.83 -14.06
N ASP A 44 -6.03 7.60 -15.13
CA ASP A 44 -6.18 7.10 -16.51
C ASP A 44 -7.40 6.18 -16.66
N ASN A 45 -8.53 6.62 -16.07
CA ASN A 45 -9.80 5.90 -16.08
C ASN A 45 -9.80 4.61 -15.27
N GLU A 46 -8.80 4.37 -14.44
CA GLU A 46 -8.77 3.21 -13.56
C GLU A 46 -8.95 3.61 -12.11
N PRO A 47 -9.81 2.94 -11.37
CA PRO A 47 -9.92 3.20 -9.92
C PRO A 47 -8.76 2.52 -9.19
N LEU A 48 -8.07 3.30 -8.38
CA LEU A 48 -6.97 2.83 -7.54
C LEU A 48 -7.26 3.20 -6.10
N LEU A 49 -6.67 2.46 -5.16
CA LEU A 49 -6.73 2.78 -3.74
C LEU A 49 -5.36 3.25 -3.27
N ILE A 50 -5.35 4.35 -2.53
CA ILE A 50 -4.15 4.84 -1.85
C ILE A 50 -4.36 4.62 -0.36
N MET A 51 -3.40 3.97 0.29
CA MET A 51 -3.51 3.68 1.70
C MET A 51 -2.13 3.69 2.35
N ASN A 52 -2.10 3.82 3.67
CA ASN A 52 -0.88 3.68 4.43
C ASN A 52 -0.49 2.21 4.48
N GLU A 53 0.81 1.95 4.55
CA GLU A 53 1.31 0.57 4.60
C GLU A 53 0.77 -0.20 5.79
N ASP A 54 0.61 0.46 6.94
CA ASP A 54 0.11 -0.18 8.15
C ASP A 54 -1.37 -0.57 8.07
N GLU A 55 -2.08 -0.14 7.04
CA GLU A 55 -3.45 -0.58 6.80
C GLU A 55 -3.51 -1.91 6.05
N ILE A 56 -2.39 -2.38 5.54
CA ILE A 56 -2.30 -3.68 4.88
C ILE A 56 -2.17 -4.76 5.94
N LEU A 57 -3.08 -5.72 5.91
CA LEU A 57 -3.19 -6.75 6.95
C LEU A 57 -2.29 -7.94 6.68
N ALA A 58 -2.05 -8.28 5.42
CA ALA A 58 -1.22 -9.43 5.08
C ALA A 58 -0.73 -9.32 3.63
N VAL A 59 0.41 -9.95 3.37
CA VAL A 59 0.94 -10.14 2.02
C VAL A 59 0.75 -11.61 1.67
N LEU A 60 0.19 -11.87 0.51
CA LEU A 60 -0.07 -13.23 0.03
C LEU A 60 1.08 -13.72 -0.84
N ASP A 61 1.45 -14.93 -0.65
CA ASP A 61 2.49 -15.57 -1.46
C ASP A 61 1.93 -16.15 -2.75
#